data_13955b54dc20d09c94782a41c2379682
#
_entry.id   13955b54dc20d09c94782a41c2379682
#
_cell.length_a   1.000
_cell.length_b   1.000
_cell.length_c   1.000
_cell.angle_alpha   90.00
_cell.angle_beta   90.00
_cell.angle_gamma   90.00
#
_symmetry.space_group_name_H-M   'P 1'
#
loop_
_entity.id
_entity.type
_entity.pdbx_description
1 polymer ?
#
loop_
_entity_poly.entity_id
_entity_poly.type
_entity_poly.pdbx_seq_one_letter_code
_entity_poly.pdbx_strand_id
1 'polypeptide(L)'
;MGSIQASVRVGVVGLGNIAQQHIRNLVEGHVAGAVLTATCSRSQRPEGLATSVAHYQDYRTLVDSGVCDAIVVATPTHSHLDIGRAVLDANLHLMMEKPMGLSIQEGESLLSRCTPNSVAALMLNQRADPLFLRMKEIIESSILGDLIRINWCMTNWFRPEIYFQVSDWRATWRGEGGGVLVNQCIHNLDILQWLCGMPTSVRAHCQFGRFHDVEVEDDVTAYLEYKNGATGVFVGSTGEAPGVNRFEVIGDAGSLVFDGSQLSLAQNTPSTAMFNRTTKQMFGMPETVTDLLAIDRKVNQHAILMQNFVNAIRDNEPLIAPLAEGLRSLSIANAMLLSTWQEQTIQFPLDANEYQAHLQNKIDQSALRVKADVEAEINMDSSYR
;
A
#
# COMPACT_ATOMS: atom_id res chain seq x y z
N MET A 1 -35.85 -10.29 -17.67
CA MET A 1 -34.84 -9.71 -18.58
C MET A 1 -34.12 -8.67 -17.75
N GLY A 2 -32.91 -8.97 -17.22
CA GLY A 2 -32.11 -8.00 -16.51
C GLY A 2 -31.72 -6.89 -17.48
N SER A 3 -31.92 -5.64 -17.11
CA SER A 3 -31.40 -4.49 -17.84
C SER A 3 -29.89 -4.66 -17.97
N ILE A 4 -29.35 -4.66 -19.20
CA ILE A 4 -27.91 -4.60 -19.40
C ILE A 4 -27.48 -3.25 -18.83
N GLN A 5 -26.87 -3.29 -17.66
CA GLN A 5 -26.36 -2.08 -17.01
C GLN A 5 -25.18 -1.56 -17.86
N ALA A 6 -25.15 -0.26 -18.13
CA ALA A 6 -24.09 0.34 -18.95
C ALA A 6 -22.71 0.10 -18.34
N SER A 7 -21.71 -0.10 -19.18
CA SER A 7 -20.32 -0.23 -18.73
C SER A 7 -19.81 1.08 -18.12
N VAL A 8 -19.05 1.00 -17.04
CA VAL A 8 -18.36 2.14 -16.42
C VAL A 8 -17.29 2.66 -17.38
N ARG A 9 -17.36 3.93 -17.76
CA ARG A 9 -16.40 4.60 -18.64
C ARG A 9 -15.19 5.04 -17.81
N VAL A 10 -14.04 4.42 -18.04
CA VAL A 10 -12.83 4.64 -17.22
C VAL A 10 -11.81 5.46 -17.99
N GLY A 11 -11.33 6.53 -17.37
CA GLY A 11 -10.14 7.27 -17.80
C GLY A 11 -8.93 6.89 -16.96
N VAL A 12 -7.73 6.88 -17.58
CA VAL A 12 -6.46 6.62 -16.87
C VAL A 12 -5.56 7.84 -16.98
N VAL A 13 -5.17 8.42 -15.85
CA VAL A 13 -4.24 9.56 -15.74
C VAL A 13 -2.87 9.07 -15.32
N GLY A 14 -1.84 9.33 -16.14
CA GLY A 14 -0.53 8.72 -16.08
C GLY A 14 -0.39 7.61 -17.14
N LEU A 15 0.80 7.47 -17.71
CA LEU A 15 1.12 6.42 -18.69
C LEU A 15 2.44 5.71 -18.36
N GLY A 16 2.82 5.71 -17.08
CA GLY A 16 3.95 4.93 -16.56
C GLY A 16 3.66 3.42 -16.53
N ASN A 17 4.62 2.63 -16.04
CA ASN A 17 4.54 1.17 -16.05
C ASN A 17 3.27 0.62 -15.39
N ILE A 18 2.89 1.16 -14.23
CA ILE A 18 1.68 0.68 -13.54
C ILE A 18 0.41 1.09 -14.28
N ALA A 19 0.37 2.28 -14.88
CA ALA A 19 -0.74 2.71 -15.72
C ALA A 19 -0.95 1.78 -16.92
N GLN A 20 0.13 1.27 -17.52
CA GLN A 20 0.05 0.28 -18.61
C GLN A 20 -0.59 -1.03 -18.14
N GLN A 21 -0.34 -1.44 -16.89
CA GLN A 21 -1.00 -2.60 -16.29
C GLN A 21 -2.52 -2.37 -16.15
N HIS A 22 -2.94 -1.19 -15.69
CA HIS A 22 -4.36 -0.83 -15.59
C HIS A 22 -5.03 -0.78 -16.97
N ILE A 23 -4.39 -0.13 -17.94
CA ILE A 23 -4.88 -0.07 -19.32
C ILE A 23 -5.05 -1.47 -19.89
N ARG A 24 -4.04 -2.34 -19.71
CA ARG A 24 -4.09 -3.73 -20.18
C ARG A 24 -5.25 -4.49 -19.55
N ASN A 25 -5.46 -4.39 -18.24
CA ASN A 25 -6.57 -5.04 -17.55
C ASN A 25 -7.94 -4.64 -18.12
N LEU A 26 -8.10 -3.37 -18.53
CA LEU A 26 -9.34 -2.87 -19.14
C LEU A 26 -9.48 -3.34 -20.60
N VAL A 27 -8.41 -3.25 -21.40
CA VAL A 27 -8.45 -3.54 -22.83
C VAL A 27 -8.56 -5.05 -23.11
N GLU A 28 -7.90 -5.88 -22.31
CA GLU A 28 -7.94 -7.35 -22.41
C GLU A 28 -9.19 -7.97 -21.78
N GLY A 29 -10.06 -7.15 -21.17
CA GLY A 29 -11.31 -7.61 -20.59
C GLY A 29 -11.17 -8.34 -19.24
N HIS A 30 -10.06 -8.13 -18.53
CA HIS A 30 -9.87 -8.67 -17.17
C HIS A 30 -10.77 -8.00 -16.14
N VAL A 31 -11.45 -6.90 -16.52
CA VAL A 31 -12.40 -6.15 -15.67
C VAL A 31 -13.74 -6.06 -16.40
N ALA A 32 -14.68 -6.88 -15.96
CA ALA A 32 -16.01 -6.93 -16.56
C ALA A 32 -16.83 -5.67 -16.22
N GLY A 33 -17.64 -5.21 -17.17
CA GLY A 33 -18.52 -4.05 -16.95
C GLY A 33 -17.81 -2.70 -16.92
N ALA A 34 -16.57 -2.62 -17.39
CA ALA A 34 -15.81 -1.39 -17.58
C ALA A 34 -15.28 -1.28 -19.01
N VAL A 35 -15.03 -0.06 -19.45
CA VAL A 35 -14.42 0.24 -20.74
C VAL A 35 -13.46 1.41 -20.61
N LEU A 36 -12.26 1.28 -21.21
CA LEU A 36 -11.32 2.39 -21.31
C LEU A 36 -11.85 3.40 -22.34
N THR A 37 -12.14 4.62 -21.93
CA THR A 37 -12.63 5.69 -22.80
C THR A 37 -11.63 6.80 -23.02
N ALA A 38 -10.69 7.00 -22.08
CA ALA A 38 -9.70 8.05 -22.19
C ALA A 38 -8.40 7.72 -21.47
N THR A 39 -7.32 8.33 -21.94
CA THR A 39 -6.01 8.38 -21.26
C THR A 39 -5.54 9.82 -21.16
N CYS A 40 -4.70 10.12 -20.16
CA CYS A 40 -4.09 11.42 -20.00
C CYS A 40 -2.60 11.32 -19.63
N SER A 41 -1.77 12.06 -20.32
CA SER A 41 -0.36 12.30 -19.95
C SER A 41 0.14 13.57 -20.59
N ARG A 42 1.25 14.13 -20.07
CA ARG A 42 1.91 15.30 -20.68
C ARG A 42 2.52 15.00 -22.08
N SER A 43 2.71 13.72 -22.40
CA SER A 43 3.20 13.27 -23.69
C SER A 43 2.11 13.26 -24.76
N GLN A 44 2.50 13.09 -26.02
CA GLN A 44 1.56 12.86 -27.10
C GLN A 44 0.82 11.53 -26.95
N ARG A 45 -0.26 11.36 -27.71
CA ARG A 45 -1.04 10.13 -27.74
C ARG A 45 -0.14 8.92 -27.99
N PRO A 46 -0.22 7.86 -27.15
CA PRO A 46 0.56 6.64 -27.37
C PRO A 46 0.21 5.97 -28.71
N GLU A 47 1.24 5.44 -29.38
CA GLU A 47 1.03 4.57 -30.53
C GLU A 47 0.29 3.29 -30.11
N GLY A 48 -0.56 2.76 -30.99
CA GLY A 48 -1.34 1.55 -30.72
C GLY A 48 -2.57 1.72 -29.85
N LEU A 49 -2.82 2.91 -29.30
CA LEU A 49 -4.06 3.17 -28.56
C LEU A 49 -5.25 3.19 -29.54
N ALA A 50 -6.32 2.43 -29.25
CA ALA A 50 -7.50 2.35 -30.10
C ALA A 50 -8.09 3.73 -30.39
N THR A 51 -8.53 3.99 -31.62
CA THR A 51 -9.06 5.30 -32.03
C THR A 51 -10.29 5.76 -31.26
N SER A 52 -11.03 4.81 -30.68
CA SER A 52 -12.17 5.07 -29.79
C SER A 52 -11.79 5.61 -28.40
N VAL A 53 -10.52 5.48 -27.99
CA VAL A 53 -10.02 5.98 -26.71
C VAL A 53 -9.48 7.39 -26.93
N ALA A 54 -10.04 8.38 -26.25
CA ALA A 54 -9.55 9.77 -26.32
C ALA A 54 -8.19 9.90 -25.60
N HIS A 55 -7.38 10.88 -25.98
CA HIS A 55 -6.15 11.20 -25.27
C HIS A 55 -6.09 12.70 -24.96
N TYR A 56 -5.77 13.02 -23.71
CA TYR A 56 -5.65 14.37 -23.19
C TYR A 56 -4.24 14.64 -22.67
N GLN A 57 -3.75 15.86 -22.83
CA GLN A 57 -2.45 16.28 -22.29
C GLN A 57 -2.56 16.99 -20.92
N ASP A 58 -3.79 17.37 -20.56
CA ASP A 58 -4.12 17.98 -19.26
C ASP A 58 -5.24 17.20 -18.60
N TYR A 59 -5.06 16.83 -17.33
CA TYR A 59 -6.05 16.05 -16.59
C TYR A 59 -7.33 16.82 -16.30
N ARG A 60 -7.29 18.16 -16.16
CA ARG A 60 -8.48 18.98 -15.96
C ARG A 60 -9.39 18.92 -17.19
N THR A 61 -8.79 19.03 -18.37
CA THR A 61 -9.53 18.86 -19.63
C THR A 61 -10.17 17.48 -19.74
N LEU A 62 -9.47 16.42 -19.30
CA LEU A 62 -10.06 15.08 -19.24
C LEU A 62 -11.25 15.03 -18.27
N VAL A 63 -11.06 15.51 -17.05
CA VAL A 63 -12.09 15.52 -15.99
C VAL A 63 -13.36 16.26 -16.44
N ASP A 64 -13.20 17.40 -17.11
CA ASP A 64 -14.33 18.24 -17.60
C ASP A 64 -14.95 17.72 -18.90
N SER A 65 -14.37 16.71 -19.54
CA SER A 65 -14.78 16.27 -20.88
C SER A 65 -16.11 15.50 -20.94
N GLY A 66 -16.57 14.97 -19.81
CA GLY A 66 -17.78 14.13 -19.74
C GLY A 66 -17.66 12.73 -20.40
N VAL A 67 -16.46 12.31 -20.81
CA VAL A 67 -16.25 11.01 -21.45
C VAL A 67 -16.00 9.86 -20.46
N CYS A 68 -15.83 10.16 -19.17
CA CYS A 68 -15.56 9.19 -18.12
C CYS A 68 -16.59 9.27 -16.98
N ASP A 69 -16.84 8.14 -16.34
CA ASP A 69 -17.59 8.03 -15.09
C ASP A 69 -16.61 7.88 -13.90
N ALA A 70 -15.43 7.32 -14.18
CA ALA A 70 -14.39 7.04 -13.20
C ALA A 70 -13.00 7.33 -13.75
N ILE A 71 -12.09 7.75 -12.87
CA ILE A 71 -10.69 8.01 -13.19
C ILE A 71 -9.77 7.12 -12.34
N VAL A 72 -8.83 6.47 -13.00
CA VAL A 72 -7.68 5.80 -12.36
C VAL A 72 -6.49 6.77 -12.38
N VAL A 73 -5.99 7.15 -11.21
CA VAL A 73 -4.82 8.03 -11.09
C VAL A 73 -3.58 7.17 -10.84
N ALA A 74 -2.67 7.15 -11.81
CA ALA A 74 -1.44 6.35 -11.81
C ALA A 74 -0.21 7.21 -12.20
N THR A 75 -0.11 8.36 -11.56
CA THR A 75 0.94 9.37 -11.72
C THR A 75 1.97 9.29 -10.58
N PRO A 76 3.06 10.08 -10.60
CA PRO A 76 3.92 10.27 -9.44
C PRO A 76 3.16 10.83 -8.22
N THR A 77 3.58 10.42 -7.01
CA THR A 77 2.85 10.67 -5.75
C THR A 77 2.54 12.15 -5.50
N HIS A 78 3.50 13.05 -5.77
CA HIS A 78 3.31 14.49 -5.56
C HIS A 78 2.13 15.11 -6.33
N SER A 79 1.61 14.42 -7.34
CA SER A 79 0.46 14.89 -8.13
C SER A 79 -0.87 14.24 -7.75
N HIS A 80 -0.86 13.25 -6.85
CA HIS A 80 -2.05 12.51 -6.46
C HIS A 80 -3.13 13.40 -5.85
N LEU A 81 -2.73 14.31 -4.94
CA LEU A 81 -3.67 15.20 -4.26
C LEU A 81 -4.43 16.10 -5.24
N ASP A 82 -3.70 16.79 -6.13
CA ASP A 82 -4.32 17.75 -7.05
C ASP A 82 -5.23 17.07 -8.06
N ILE A 83 -4.80 15.92 -8.60
CA ILE A 83 -5.61 15.17 -9.57
C ILE A 83 -6.81 14.53 -8.88
N GLY A 84 -6.61 13.90 -7.72
CA GLY A 84 -7.69 13.28 -6.95
C GLY A 84 -8.77 14.29 -6.54
N ARG A 85 -8.38 15.49 -6.10
CA ARG A 85 -9.32 16.59 -5.81
C ARG A 85 -10.13 16.97 -7.04
N ALA A 86 -9.47 17.19 -8.17
CA ALA A 86 -10.16 17.56 -9.40
C ALA A 86 -11.19 16.50 -9.83
N VAL A 87 -10.85 15.23 -9.72
CA VAL A 87 -11.75 14.09 -10.01
C VAL A 87 -12.97 14.10 -9.09
N LEU A 88 -12.75 14.22 -7.77
CA LEU A 88 -13.84 14.20 -6.78
C LEU A 88 -14.72 15.46 -6.85
N ASP A 89 -14.12 16.63 -7.07
CA ASP A 89 -14.85 17.91 -7.23
C ASP A 89 -15.74 17.90 -8.50
N ALA A 90 -15.37 17.12 -9.51
CA ALA A 90 -16.18 16.87 -10.72
C ALA A 90 -17.24 15.78 -10.53
N ASN A 91 -17.41 15.23 -9.32
CA ASN A 91 -18.31 14.12 -9.00
C ASN A 91 -18.03 12.83 -9.81
N LEU A 92 -16.79 12.60 -10.20
CA LEU A 92 -16.35 11.35 -10.80
C LEU A 92 -15.92 10.37 -9.70
N HIS A 93 -15.98 9.06 -10.00
CA HIS A 93 -15.43 8.02 -9.13
C HIS A 93 -13.91 7.99 -9.26
N LEU A 94 -13.22 7.71 -8.15
CA LEU A 94 -11.75 7.75 -8.05
C LEU A 94 -11.17 6.40 -7.67
N MET A 95 -10.27 5.86 -8.48
CA MET A 95 -9.30 4.86 -8.06
C MET A 95 -7.91 5.47 -8.14
N MET A 96 -7.13 5.37 -7.07
CA MET A 96 -5.82 6.01 -6.99
C MET A 96 -4.74 4.99 -6.69
N GLU A 97 -3.58 5.14 -7.32
CA GLU A 97 -2.38 4.41 -6.92
C GLU A 97 -1.89 4.84 -5.54
N LYS A 98 -1.22 3.93 -4.89
CA LYS A 98 -0.62 4.18 -3.57
C LYS A 98 0.71 4.97 -3.71
N PRO A 99 1.11 5.71 -2.66
CA PRO A 99 0.31 6.13 -1.51
C PRO A 99 -0.70 7.20 -1.91
N MET A 100 -1.69 7.46 -1.06
CA MET A 100 -2.76 8.43 -1.36
C MET A 100 -2.29 9.88 -1.40
N GLY A 101 -1.10 10.18 -0.91
CA GLY A 101 -0.45 11.49 -0.87
C GLY A 101 0.91 11.39 -0.20
N LEU A 102 1.60 12.52 -0.05
CA LEU A 102 2.90 12.62 0.63
C LEU A 102 2.75 12.56 2.17
N SER A 103 1.61 12.97 2.69
CA SER A 103 1.33 13.03 4.13
C SER A 103 -0.12 12.72 4.47
N ILE A 104 -0.38 12.41 5.75
CA ILE A 104 -1.75 12.22 6.24
C ILE A 104 -2.60 13.50 6.07
N GLN A 105 -2.02 14.70 6.18
CA GLN A 105 -2.73 15.96 5.95
C GLN A 105 -3.24 16.05 4.51
N GLU A 106 -2.45 15.64 3.52
CA GLU A 106 -2.89 15.54 2.13
C GLU A 106 -4.00 14.52 1.96
N GLY A 107 -3.85 13.34 2.59
CA GLY A 107 -4.87 12.31 2.57
C GLY A 107 -6.20 12.76 3.18
N GLU A 108 -6.19 13.40 4.34
CA GLU A 108 -7.38 13.99 4.98
C GLU A 108 -8.03 15.05 4.08
N SER A 109 -7.20 15.88 3.47
CA SER A 109 -7.67 16.90 2.53
C SER A 109 -8.32 16.30 1.28
N LEU A 110 -7.82 15.19 0.79
CA LEU A 110 -8.44 14.46 -0.32
C LEU A 110 -9.77 13.84 0.11
N LEU A 111 -9.82 13.19 1.27
CA LEU A 111 -11.03 12.58 1.81
C LEU A 111 -12.14 13.59 2.08
N SER A 112 -11.80 14.83 2.44
CA SER A 112 -12.79 15.90 2.63
C SER A 112 -13.58 16.25 1.35
N ARG A 113 -13.12 15.79 0.18
CA ARG A 113 -13.81 15.96 -1.11
C ARG A 113 -14.73 14.79 -1.46
N CYS A 114 -14.63 13.67 -0.75
CA CYS A 114 -15.54 12.56 -0.96
C CYS A 114 -16.97 12.94 -0.56
N THR A 115 -17.91 12.61 -1.43
CA THR A 115 -19.34 12.75 -1.17
C THR A 115 -19.97 11.38 -0.92
N PRO A 116 -21.19 11.26 -0.40
CA PRO A 116 -21.87 9.97 -0.26
C PRO A 116 -22.03 9.19 -1.57
N ASN A 117 -21.97 9.88 -2.70
CA ASN A 117 -22.09 9.27 -4.04
C ASN A 117 -20.73 8.94 -4.64
N SER A 118 -19.63 9.34 -4.01
CA SER A 118 -18.28 9.06 -4.51
C SER A 118 -17.86 7.64 -4.16
N VAL A 119 -17.61 6.81 -5.15
CA VAL A 119 -16.84 5.58 -4.94
C VAL A 119 -15.36 5.95 -5.08
N ALA A 120 -14.61 5.85 -3.98
CA ALA A 120 -13.20 6.21 -3.93
C ALA A 120 -12.38 5.06 -3.33
N ALA A 121 -11.44 4.53 -4.11
CA ALA A 121 -10.61 3.36 -3.79
C ALA A 121 -9.12 3.69 -3.90
N LEU A 122 -8.30 3.02 -3.10
CA LEU A 122 -6.84 3.04 -3.19
C LEU A 122 -6.33 1.68 -3.68
N MET A 123 -5.30 1.66 -4.52
CA MET A 123 -4.73 0.44 -5.08
C MET A 123 -3.83 -0.29 -4.04
N LEU A 124 -4.45 -0.77 -2.98
CA LEU A 124 -3.81 -1.63 -1.96
C LEU A 124 -3.93 -3.10 -2.40
N ASN A 125 -3.30 -3.41 -3.52
CA ASN A 125 -3.48 -4.66 -4.26
C ASN A 125 -3.15 -5.92 -3.42
N GLN A 126 -2.26 -5.84 -2.44
CA GLN A 126 -1.93 -6.98 -1.58
C GLN A 126 -3.11 -7.46 -0.72
N ARG A 127 -4.16 -6.65 -0.54
CA ARG A 127 -5.42 -7.11 0.10
C ARG A 127 -6.17 -8.17 -0.72
N ALA A 128 -5.85 -8.31 -2.01
CA ALA A 128 -6.35 -9.37 -2.87
C ALA A 128 -5.40 -10.58 -2.96
N ASP A 129 -4.27 -10.57 -2.25
CA ASP A 129 -3.37 -11.73 -2.20
C ASP A 129 -3.98 -12.85 -1.36
N PRO A 130 -4.14 -14.07 -1.91
CA PRO A 130 -4.69 -15.22 -1.18
C PRO A 130 -3.95 -15.53 0.13
N LEU A 131 -2.65 -15.23 0.20
CA LEU A 131 -1.86 -15.38 1.43
C LEU A 131 -2.43 -14.50 2.55
N PHE A 132 -2.58 -13.19 2.30
CA PHE A 132 -3.03 -12.25 3.33
C PHE A 132 -4.52 -12.39 3.63
N LEU A 133 -5.34 -12.80 2.66
CA LEU A 133 -6.73 -13.20 2.90
C LEU A 133 -6.79 -14.38 3.86
N ARG A 134 -5.99 -15.42 3.64
CA ARG A 134 -5.94 -16.58 4.54
C ARG A 134 -5.43 -16.24 5.94
N MET A 135 -4.39 -15.40 6.03
CA MET A 135 -3.92 -14.91 7.33
C MET A 135 -5.02 -14.14 8.07
N LYS A 136 -5.77 -13.29 7.36
CA LYS A 136 -6.88 -12.54 7.93
C LYS A 136 -7.97 -13.44 8.50
N GLU A 137 -8.42 -14.43 7.73
CA GLU A 137 -9.41 -15.44 8.18
C GLU A 137 -8.96 -16.12 9.48
N ILE A 138 -7.69 -16.55 9.56
CA ILE A 138 -7.14 -17.24 10.73
C ILE A 138 -7.11 -16.28 11.94
N ILE A 139 -6.67 -15.05 11.77
CA ILE A 139 -6.59 -14.07 12.86
C ILE A 139 -8.01 -13.70 13.35
N GLU A 140 -8.95 -13.45 12.43
CA GLU A 140 -10.34 -13.11 12.76
C GLU A 140 -11.11 -14.28 13.41
N SER A 141 -10.73 -15.51 13.10
CA SER A 141 -11.33 -16.70 13.76
C SER A 141 -10.94 -16.86 15.24
N SER A 142 -10.02 -16.02 15.73
CA SER A 142 -9.48 -16.05 17.09
C SER A 142 -8.76 -17.36 17.45
N ILE A 143 -8.36 -18.16 16.46
CA ILE A 143 -7.68 -19.45 16.68
C ILE A 143 -6.29 -19.27 17.33
N LEU A 144 -5.69 -18.08 17.15
CA LEU A 144 -4.43 -17.71 17.79
C LEU A 144 -4.61 -17.21 19.23
N GLY A 145 -5.84 -16.98 19.69
CA GLY A 145 -6.12 -16.29 20.96
C GLY A 145 -5.76 -14.80 20.89
N ASP A 146 -5.52 -14.20 22.06
CA ASP A 146 -5.09 -12.80 22.13
C ASP A 146 -3.69 -12.62 21.54
N LEU A 147 -3.53 -11.65 20.62
CA LEU A 147 -2.24 -11.38 20.01
C LEU A 147 -1.25 -10.84 21.04
N ILE A 148 -0.02 -11.35 21.01
CA ILE A 148 1.07 -11.03 21.94
C ILE A 148 2.22 -10.34 21.21
N ARG A 149 2.58 -10.84 20.02
CA ARG A 149 3.76 -10.38 19.27
C ARG A 149 3.48 -10.35 17.78
N ILE A 150 3.94 -9.26 17.12
CA ILE A 150 3.79 -9.05 15.68
C ILE A 150 5.14 -8.61 15.14
N ASN A 151 5.84 -9.46 14.39
CA ASN A 151 7.13 -9.13 13.83
C ASN A 151 7.09 -9.24 12.31
N TRP A 152 7.56 -8.24 11.61
CA TRP A 152 7.75 -8.30 10.16
C TRP A 152 9.12 -7.79 9.77
N CYS A 153 9.96 -8.67 9.28
CA CYS A 153 11.21 -8.32 8.62
C CYS A 153 10.99 -8.39 7.10
N MET A 154 11.12 -7.25 6.42
CA MET A 154 10.84 -7.06 5.01
C MET A 154 12.02 -6.35 4.35
N THR A 155 13.11 -7.04 4.10
CA THR A 155 14.33 -6.47 3.52
C THR A 155 14.63 -6.97 2.10
N ASN A 156 13.74 -7.80 1.54
CA ASN A 156 13.87 -8.30 0.18
C ASN A 156 13.40 -7.32 -0.90
N TRP A 157 13.13 -6.06 -0.55
CA TRP A 157 12.82 -4.98 -1.49
C TRP A 157 14.07 -4.38 -2.15
N PHE A 158 15.14 -5.15 -2.32
CA PHE A 158 16.36 -4.65 -2.94
C PHE A 158 16.07 -3.84 -4.22
N ARG A 159 16.68 -2.66 -4.29
CA ARG A 159 16.64 -1.80 -5.46
C ARG A 159 18.06 -1.40 -5.83
N PRO A 160 18.52 -1.67 -7.06
CA PRO A 160 19.81 -1.16 -7.51
C PRO A 160 19.75 0.35 -7.72
N GLU A 161 20.91 1.02 -7.73
CA GLU A 161 21.02 2.48 -7.88
C GLU A 161 20.27 3.01 -9.12
N ILE A 162 20.30 2.27 -10.23
CA ILE A 162 19.62 2.62 -11.47
C ILE A 162 18.11 2.83 -11.29
N TYR A 163 17.47 2.13 -10.33
CA TYR A 163 16.04 2.30 -10.04
C TYR A 163 15.71 3.74 -9.64
N PHE A 164 16.62 4.40 -8.94
CA PHE A 164 16.46 5.78 -8.49
C PHE A 164 16.88 6.80 -9.57
N GLN A 165 17.82 6.43 -10.45
CA GLN A 165 18.39 7.30 -11.48
C GLN A 165 17.48 7.52 -12.69
N VAL A 166 16.59 6.57 -13.01
CA VAL A 166 15.69 6.66 -14.19
C VAL A 166 14.49 7.59 -14.00
N SER A 167 14.37 8.21 -12.83
CA SER A 167 13.22 9.04 -12.45
C SER A 167 13.71 10.31 -11.74
N ASP A 168 13.09 11.43 -12.04
CA ASP A 168 13.39 12.71 -11.41
C ASP A 168 12.74 12.90 -10.04
N TRP A 169 11.68 12.18 -9.73
CA TRP A 169 10.87 12.35 -8.51
C TRP A 169 11.16 11.29 -7.43
N ARG A 170 11.67 10.09 -7.83
CA ARG A 170 11.91 9.01 -6.88
C ARG A 170 12.97 9.37 -5.86
N ALA A 171 12.77 8.87 -4.65
CA ALA A 171 13.69 9.01 -3.53
C ALA A 171 14.06 10.48 -3.23
N THR A 172 13.10 11.39 -3.45
CA THR A 172 13.19 12.80 -3.04
C THR A 172 12.03 13.18 -2.13
N TRP A 173 12.27 14.02 -1.13
CA TRP A 173 11.20 14.53 -0.26
C TRP A 173 10.13 15.27 -1.06
N ARG A 174 10.55 16.05 -2.07
CA ARG A 174 9.66 16.84 -2.93
C ARG A 174 8.79 15.97 -3.83
N GLY A 175 9.32 14.87 -4.34
CA GLY A 175 8.63 14.03 -5.33
C GLY A 175 7.84 12.87 -4.73
N GLU A 176 8.30 12.33 -3.59
CA GLU A 176 7.78 11.08 -3.04
C GLU A 176 7.37 11.18 -1.56
N GLY A 177 7.89 12.19 -0.84
CA GLY A 177 7.57 12.43 0.58
C GLY A 177 8.23 11.43 1.55
N GLY A 178 9.11 10.58 1.05
CA GLY A 178 9.85 9.57 1.77
C GLY A 178 10.41 8.52 0.81
N GLY A 179 10.95 7.43 1.34
CA GLY A 179 11.61 6.36 0.60
C GLY A 179 10.93 5.02 0.77
N VAL A 180 11.65 4.05 1.38
CA VAL A 180 11.19 2.67 1.53
C VAL A 180 9.82 2.57 2.22
N LEU A 181 9.53 3.42 3.20
CA LEU A 181 8.28 3.38 3.98
C LEU A 181 7.05 3.74 3.14
N VAL A 182 7.15 4.78 2.31
CA VAL A 182 5.99 5.29 1.55
C VAL A 182 5.90 4.69 0.14
N ASN A 183 6.99 4.13 -0.39
CA ASN A 183 7.00 3.50 -1.70
C ASN A 183 6.82 1.97 -1.62
N GLN A 184 7.84 1.25 -1.12
CA GLN A 184 7.83 -0.22 -1.10
C GLN A 184 7.00 -0.76 0.07
N CYS A 185 7.32 -0.33 1.28
CA CYS A 185 6.73 -0.86 2.51
C CYS A 185 5.31 -0.38 2.81
N ILE A 186 4.78 0.59 2.07
CA ILE A 186 3.40 1.08 2.29
C ILE A 186 2.36 -0.04 2.19
N HIS A 187 2.55 -1.00 1.29
CA HIS A 187 1.71 -2.19 1.20
C HIS A 187 1.84 -3.10 2.42
N ASN A 188 3.06 -3.24 2.94
CA ASN A 188 3.31 -4.07 4.12
C ASN A 188 2.74 -3.42 5.38
N LEU A 189 2.86 -2.10 5.51
CA LEU A 189 2.23 -1.35 6.60
C LEU A 189 0.70 -1.39 6.51
N ASP A 190 0.15 -1.42 5.30
CA ASP A 190 -1.29 -1.62 5.10
C ASP A 190 -1.72 -3.01 5.57
N ILE A 191 -1.06 -4.07 5.14
CA ILE A 191 -1.35 -5.44 5.57
C ILE A 191 -1.14 -5.61 7.08
N LEU A 192 -0.08 -5.03 7.65
CA LEU A 192 0.19 -5.08 9.09
C LEU A 192 -1.02 -4.57 9.89
N GLN A 193 -1.49 -3.35 9.57
CA GLN A 193 -2.63 -2.77 10.29
C GLN A 193 -3.97 -3.42 9.93
N TRP A 194 -4.12 -3.92 8.70
CA TRP A 194 -5.34 -4.59 8.25
C TRP A 194 -5.57 -5.94 8.93
N LEU A 195 -4.48 -6.65 9.25
CA LEU A 195 -4.49 -7.94 9.95
C LEU A 195 -4.48 -7.78 11.47
N CYS A 196 -3.65 -6.89 11.99
CA CYS A 196 -3.35 -6.84 13.43
C CYS A 196 -3.89 -5.57 14.13
N GLY A 197 -4.52 -4.66 13.38
CA GLY A 197 -5.00 -3.37 13.89
C GLY A 197 -3.90 -2.31 13.96
N MET A 198 -4.33 -1.08 14.24
CA MET A 198 -3.41 0.06 14.40
C MET A 198 -2.62 -0.06 15.71
N PRO A 199 -1.30 0.22 15.70
CA PRO A 199 -0.55 0.38 16.93
C PRO A 199 -1.04 1.62 17.71
N THR A 200 -0.75 1.67 19.01
CA THR A 200 -0.98 2.84 19.87
C THR A 200 0.24 3.75 19.93
N SER A 201 1.43 3.20 19.68
CA SER A 201 2.67 3.97 19.64
C SER A 201 3.71 3.32 18.74
N VAL A 202 4.67 4.13 18.27
CA VAL A 202 5.83 3.67 17.50
C VAL A 202 7.11 4.39 17.93
N ARG A 203 8.20 3.63 18.07
CA ARG A 203 9.57 4.14 18.12
C ARG A 203 10.35 3.59 16.95
N ALA A 204 10.86 4.46 16.08
CA ALA A 204 11.56 4.05 14.87
C ALA A 204 12.94 4.70 14.74
N HIS A 205 13.79 4.02 13.97
CA HIS A 205 15.10 4.48 13.54
C HIS A 205 15.18 4.27 12.02
N CYS A 206 15.04 5.35 11.27
CA CYS A 206 15.23 5.37 9.81
C CYS A 206 16.64 5.84 9.50
N GLN A 207 17.27 5.25 8.50
CA GLN A 207 18.53 5.72 7.96
C GLN A 207 18.30 6.25 6.54
N PHE A 208 18.88 7.42 6.27
CA PHE A 208 18.68 8.16 5.02
C PHE A 208 19.92 8.00 4.16
N GLY A 209 19.75 7.54 2.92
CA GLY A 209 20.86 7.32 2.01
C GLY A 209 21.96 6.40 2.56
N ARG A 210 21.57 5.36 3.28
CA ARG A 210 22.53 4.39 3.84
C ARG A 210 23.17 3.52 2.78
N PHE A 211 22.38 3.07 1.83
CA PHE A 211 22.78 2.13 0.78
C PHE A 211 22.82 2.76 -0.60
N HIS A 212 22.13 3.88 -0.80
CA HIS A 212 21.95 4.54 -2.09
C HIS A 212 22.24 6.03 -1.99
N ASP A 213 22.58 6.64 -3.13
CA ASP A 213 22.67 8.09 -3.22
C ASP A 213 21.28 8.73 -3.30
N VAL A 214 20.58 8.76 -2.15
CA VAL A 214 19.21 9.28 -2.01
C VAL A 214 19.09 10.12 -0.74
N GLU A 215 18.11 11.04 -0.70
CA GLU A 215 17.90 11.92 0.47
C GLU A 215 16.87 11.40 1.47
N VAL A 216 16.14 10.34 1.10
CA VAL A 216 15.08 9.73 1.89
C VAL A 216 15.56 8.45 2.56
N GLU A 217 14.71 7.85 3.40
CA GLU A 217 15.04 6.61 4.08
C GLU A 217 15.06 5.41 3.12
N ASP A 218 16.11 4.61 3.21
CA ASP A 218 16.30 3.35 2.50
C ASP A 218 16.46 2.14 3.44
N ASP A 219 16.42 2.42 4.76
CA ASP A 219 16.47 1.44 5.84
C ASP A 219 15.65 1.93 7.05
N VAL A 220 14.89 1.02 7.68
CA VAL A 220 14.08 1.31 8.86
C VAL A 220 14.01 0.14 9.81
N THR A 221 14.10 0.41 11.11
CA THR A 221 13.76 -0.51 12.20
C THR A 221 12.82 0.21 13.16
N ALA A 222 11.65 -0.37 13.45
CA ALA A 222 10.64 0.22 14.30
C ALA A 222 10.12 -0.77 15.34
N TYR A 223 9.87 -0.27 16.55
CA TYR A 223 9.16 -0.97 17.63
C TYR A 223 7.74 -0.40 17.74
N LEU A 224 6.76 -1.29 17.85
CA LEU A 224 5.33 -0.99 17.87
C LEU A 224 4.69 -1.48 19.16
N GLU A 225 3.76 -0.73 19.72
CA GLU A 225 2.93 -1.13 20.86
C GLU A 225 1.46 -1.09 20.48
N TYR A 226 0.67 -2.02 21.02
CA TYR A 226 -0.75 -2.17 20.74
C TYR A 226 -1.59 -2.05 22.01
N LYS A 227 -2.86 -1.66 21.86
CA LYS A 227 -3.77 -1.41 22.98
C LYS A 227 -3.94 -2.59 23.96
N ASN A 228 -3.86 -3.81 23.47
CA ASN A 228 -3.98 -5.03 24.26
C ASN A 228 -2.66 -5.44 24.95
N GLY A 229 -1.62 -4.63 24.84
CA GLY A 229 -0.28 -4.92 25.38
C GLY A 229 0.61 -5.76 24.45
N ALA A 230 0.12 -6.13 23.27
CA ALA A 230 0.98 -6.75 22.25
C ALA A 230 2.07 -5.77 21.81
N THR A 231 3.20 -6.31 21.40
CA THR A 231 4.33 -5.54 20.87
C THR A 231 4.75 -6.07 19.51
N GLY A 232 5.42 -5.24 18.73
CA GLY A 232 5.86 -5.64 17.40
C GLY A 232 7.18 -5.01 16.98
N VAL A 233 7.80 -5.62 15.98
CA VAL A 233 8.98 -5.07 15.30
C VAL A 233 8.72 -5.07 13.81
N PHE A 234 8.98 -3.94 13.16
CA PHE A 234 8.97 -3.81 11.71
C PHE A 234 10.36 -3.41 11.22
N VAL A 235 10.87 -4.15 10.24
CA VAL A 235 12.14 -3.86 9.58
C VAL A 235 11.89 -3.80 8.08
N GLY A 236 12.35 -2.72 7.42
CA GLY A 236 12.24 -2.54 5.98
C GLY A 236 13.53 -1.99 5.39
N SER A 237 13.96 -2.52 4.25
CA SER A 237 15.17 -2.05 3.57
C SER A 237 15.08 -2.25 2.05
N THR A 238 15.73 -1.34 1.30
CA THR A 238 15.96 -1.51 -0.14
C THR A 238 17.42 -1.86 -0.48
N GLY A 239 18.28 -1.99 0.53
CA GLY A 239 19.72 -2.20 0.35
C GLY A 239 20.22 -3.64 0.55
N GLU A 240 19.34 -4.58 0.86
CA GLU A 240 19.73 -5.95 1.18
C GLU A 240 19.39 -6.93 0.05
N ALA A 241 20.36 -7.80 -0.30
CA ALA A 241 20.18 -8.90 -1.23
C ALA A 241 20.91 -10.15 -0.69
N PRO A 242 20.23 -11.31 -0.57
CA PRO A 242 18.87 -11.62 -1.04
C PRO A 242 17.75 -11.00 -0.19
N GLY A 243 18.04 -10.45 1.00
CA GLY A 243 17.06 -9.93 1.94
C GLY A 243 16.18 -11.02 2.58
N VAL A 244 15.25 -10.58 3.41
CA VAL A 244 14.30 -11.45 4.14
C VAL A 244 12.89 -10.92 3.96
N ASN A 245 11.91 -11.84 3.87
CA ASN A 245 10.49 -11.53 4.04
C ASN A 245 9.91 -12.53 5.04
N ARG A 246 9.87 -12.15 6.31
CA ARG A 246 9.35 -12.99 7.38
C ARG A 246 8.34 -12.24 8.23
N PHE A 247 7.10 -12.72 8.22
CA PHE A 247 5.99 -12.15 8.97
C PHE A 247 5.49 -13.15 10.00
N GLU A 248 5.51 -12.75 11.28
CA GLU A 248 5.11 -13.56 12.43
C GLU A 248 4.00 -12.86 13.20
N VAL A 249 2.89 -13.56 13.40
CA VAL A 249 1.79 -13.14 14.27
C VAL A 249 1.64 -14.20 15.35
N ILE A 250 1.96 -13.85 16.59
CA ILE A 250 1.97 -14.75 17.73
C ILE A 250 0.86 -14.34 18.69
N GLY A 251 0.00 -15.29 19.01
CA GLY A 251 -1.05 -15.17 20.00
C GLY A 251 -0.88 -16.13 21.17
N ASP A 252 -1.79 -16.05 22.14
CA ASP A 252 -1.78 -16.89 23.33
C ASP A 252 -2.02 -18.38 23.01
N ALA A 253 -2.81 -18.67 21.98
CA ALA A 253 -3.16 -20.04 21.61
C ALA A 253 -2.37 -20.58 20.39
N GLY A 254 -1.43 -19.82 19.84
CA GLY A 254 -0.64 -20.28 18.70
C GLY A 254 0.09 -19.18 17.96
N SER A 255 0.64 -19.54 16.81
CA SER A 255 1.35 -18.58 15.94
C SER A 255 1.10 -18.85 14.46
N LEU A 256 1.14 -17.79 13.68
CA LEU A 256 1.06 -17.80 12.23
C LEU A 256 2.35 -17.20 11.68
N VAL A 257 3.09 -17.96 10.87
CA VAL A 257 4.40 -17.54 10.36
C VAL A 257 4.47 -17.72 8.86
N PHE A 258 4.68 -16.62 8.15
CA PHE A 258 5.07 -16.60 6.75
C PHE A 258 6.58 -16.36 6.67
N ASP A 259 7.33 -17.25 6.03
CA ASP A 259 8.80 -17.21 5.96
C ASP A 259 9.35 -16.69 4.62
N GLY A 260 8.45 -16.11 3.79
CA GLY A 260 8.76 -15.66 2.42
C GLY A 260 8.37 -16.69 1.36
N SER A 261 8.15 -17.94 1.73
CA SER A 261 7.76 -19.03 0.83
C SER A 261 6.50 -19.77 1.29
N GLN A 262 6.41 -20.09 2.56
CA GLN A 262 5.38 -20.94 3.14
C GLN A 262 4.69 -20.24 4.31
N LEU A 263 3.41 -20.56 4.51
CA LEU A 263 2.63 -20.15 5.67
C LEU A 263 2.46 -21.34 6.60
N SER A 264 2.88 -21.22 7.86
CA SER A 264 2.68 -22.22 8.89
C SER A 264 1.77 -21.70 10.00
N LEU A 265 0.85 -22.57 10.47
CA LEU A 265 -0.01 -22.33 11.61
C LEU A 265 0.37 -23.32 12.70
N ALA A 266 0.83 -22.82 13.86
CA ALA A 266 1.06 -23.60 15.06
C ALA A 266 -0.02 -23.31 16.08
N GLN A 267 -0.60 -24.36 16.68
CA GLN A 267 -1.67 -24.26 17.68
C GLN A 267 -1.27 -24.94 18.98
N ASN A 268 -1.46 -24.24 20.09
CA ASN A 268 -1.13 -24.72 21.42
C ASN A 268 -2.37 -25.32 22.13
N THR A 269 -2.20 -26.43 22.80
CA THR A 269 -3.22 -27.07 23.65
C THR A 269 -2.62 -27.46 25.01
N PRO A 270 -3.07 -26.85 26.11
CA PRO A 270 -3.93 -25.67 26.20
C PRO A 270 -3.22 -24.39 25.73
N SER A 271 -3.90 -23.22 25.76
CA SER A 271 -3.26 -21.92 25.48
C SER A 271 -2.08 -21.66 26.43
N THR A 272 -1.14 -20.82 26.01
CA THR A 272 0.06 -20.48 26.79
C THR A 272 -0.32 -19.90 28.16
N ALA A 273 -1.32 -19.01 28.23
CA ALA A 273 -1.75 -18.44 29.51
C ALA A 273 -2.41 -19.48 30.43
N MET A 274 -3.16 -20.42 29.89
CA MET A 274 -3.77 -21.50 30.66
C MET A 274 -2.68 -22.47 31.15
N PHE A 275 -1.76 -22.88 30.27
CA PHE A 275 -0.67 -23.76 30.63
C PHE A 275 0.21 -23.13 31.74
N ASN A 276 0.59 -21.87 31.59
CA ASN A 276 1.41 -21.13 32.57
C ASN A 276 0.78 -21.12 33.98
N ARG A 277 -0.55 -21.04 34.07
CA ARG A 277 -1.25 -21.00 35.37
C ARG A 277 -1.50 -22.39 35.99
N THR A 278 -1.51 -23.45 35.18
CA THR A 278 -1.96 -24.78 35.64
C THR A 278 -0.85 -25.80 35.69
N THR A 279 0.26 -25.59 34.97
CA THR A 279 1.38 -26.56 34.95
C THR A 279 2.09 -26.66 36.29
N LYS A 280 2.53 -27.88 36.60
CA LYS A 280 3.45 -28.15 37.71
C LYS A 280 4.87 -28.43 37.22
N GLN A 281 5.09 -28.38 35.92
CA GLN A 281 6.37 -28.68 35.28
C GLN A 281 7.20 -27.40 35.19
N MET A 282 8.37 -27.36 35.82
CA MET A 282 9.25 -26.20 35.84
C MET A 282 9.74 -25.80 34.43
N PHE A 283 9.93 -26.76 33.53
CA PHE A 283 10.43 -26.58 32.16
C PHE A 283 9.45 -27.10 31.10
N GLY A 284 8.16 -27.21 31.46
CA GLY A 284 7.13 -27.69 30.55
C GLY A 284 6.74 -26.62 29.52
N MET A 285 6.18 -27.08 28.41
CA MET A 285 5.55 -26.27 27.34
C MET A 285 4.20 -26.89 26.99
N PRO A 286 3.24 -26.11 26.50
CA PRO A 286 2.00 -26.66 25.96
C PRO A 286 2.30 -27.57 24.76
N GLU A 287 1.43 -28.55 24.54
CA GLU A 287 1.50 -29.34 23.31
C GLU A 287 1.20 -28.45 22.11
N THR A 288 2.01 -28.57 21.06
CA THR A 288 1.90 -27.72 19.86
C THR A 288 1.81 -28.60 18.62
N VAL A 289 0.79 -28.34 17.81
CA VAL A 289 0.63 -28.94 16.48
C VAL A 289 0.87 -27.87 15.44
N THR A 290 1.68 -28.20 14.42
CA THR A 290 2.03 -27.27 13.34
C THR A 290 1.57 -27.82 11.99
N ASP A 291 0.82 -27.01 11.25
CA ASP A 291 0.35 -27.28 9.91
C ASP A 291 1.01 -26.33 8.91
N LEU A 292 1.41 -26.86 7.76
CA LEU A 292 1.83 -26.07 6.60
C LEU A 292 0.62 -25.82 5.71
N LEU A 293 0.34 -24.56 5.45
CA LEU A 293 -0.82 -24.15 4.66
C LEU A 293 -0.41 -23.91 3.21
N ALA A 294 -0.95 -24.71 2.29
CA ALA A 294 -0.74 -24.53 0.87
C ALA A 294 -1.58 -23.34 0.38
N ILE A 295 -0.94 -22.34 -0.21
CA ILE A 295 -1.59 -21.14 -0.74
C ILE A 295 -1.19 -20.97 -2.22
N ASP A 296 -2.16 -20.97 -3.12
CA ASP A 296 -1.91 -20.56 -4.50
C ASP A 296 -2.05 -19.03 -4.61
N ARG A 297 -0.94 -18.35 -4.86
CA ARG A 297 -0.87 -16.89 -4.94
C ARG A 297 -0.95 -16.33 -6.36
N LYS A 298 -1.19 -17.19 -7.36
CA LYS A 298 -1.22 -16.79 -8.78
C LYS A 298 -2.52 -16.09 -9.13
N VAL A 299 -2.65 -14.83 -8.78
CA VAL A 299 -3.82 -13.99 -9.08
C VAL A 299 -3.40 -12.63 -9.62
N ASN A 300 -4.22 -12.03 -10.47
CA ASN A 300 -4.05 -10.65 -10.92
C ASN A 300 -4.69 -9.70 -9.88
N GLN A 301 -3.93 -9.38 -8.83
CA GLN A 301 -4.39 -8.56 -7.70
C GLN A 301 -4.93 -7.19 -8.17
N HIS A 302 -4.29 -6.54 -9.16
CA HIS A 302 -4.74 -5.25 -9.70
C HIS A 302 -6.09 -5.38 -10.42
N ALA A 303 -6.29 -6.44 -11.20
CA ALA A 303 -7.57 -6.68 -11.85
C ALA A 303 -8.69 -6.96 -10.84
N ILE A 304 -8.41 -7.71 -9.75
CA ILE A 304 -9.37 -7.98 -8.68
C ILE A 304 -9.83 -6.69 -8.01
N LEU A 305 -8.91 -5.80 -7.62
CA LEU A 305 -9.28 -4.54 -7.00
C LEU A 305 -10.03 -3.62 -7.97
N MET A 306 -9.61 -3.58 -9.23
CA MET A 306 -10.32 -2.78 -10.24
C MET A 306 -11.71 -3.33 -10.53
N GLN A 307 -11.88 -4.66 -10.55
CA GLN A 307 -13.20 -5.29 -10.69
C GLN A 307 -14.10 -4.94 -9.49
N ASN A 308 -13.58 -5.02 -8.26
CA ASN A 308 -14.33 -4.63 -7.06
C ASN A 308 -14.72 -3.14 -7.10
N PHE A 309 -13.83 -2.26 -7.55
CA PHE A 309 -14.14 -0.83 -7.74
C PHE A 309 -15.30 -0.63 -8.74
N VAL A 310 -15.27 -1.33 -9.87
CA VAL A 310 -16.35 -1.30 -10.88
C VAL A 310 -17.66 -1.85 -10.31
N ASN A 311 -17.60 -2.95 -9.55
CA ASN A 311 -18.78 -3.52 -8.89
C ASN A 311 -19.35 -2.57 -7.82
N ALA A 312 -18.48 -1.87 -7.09
CA ALA A 312 -18.90 -0.86 -6.13
C ALA A 312 -19.67 0.31 -6.79
N ILE A 313 -19.24 0.74 -7.97
CA ILE A 313 -19.93 1.78 -8.75
C ILE A 313 -21.28 1.28 -9.27
N ARG A 314 -21.33 0.05 -9.78
CA ARG A 314 -22.51 -0.51 -10.44
C ARG A 314 -23.53 -1.09 -9.46
N ASP A 315 -23.04 -1.83 -8.49
CA ASP A 315 -23.85 -2.75 -7.68
C ASP A 315 -23.81 -2.40 -6.19
N ASN A 316 -23.11 -1.32 -5.79
CA ASN A 316 -22.85 -0.91 -4.40
C ASN A 316 -22.14 -1.99 -3.58
N GLU A 317 -21.30 -2.81 -4.20
CA GLU A 317 -20.45 -3.77 -3.49
C GLU A 317 -19.50 -3.04 -2.55
N PRO A 318 -19.25 -3.54 -1.33
CA PRO A 318 -18.24 -2.95 -0.44
C PRO A 318 -16.86 -2.96 -1.08
N LEU A 319 -16.13 -1.85 -0.95
CA LEU A 319 -14.74 -1.78 -1.43
C LEU A 319 -13.81 -2.65 -0.58
N ILE A 320 -12.94 -3.42 -1.23
CA ILE A 320 -11.84 -4.16 -0.58
C ILE A 320 -10.84 -3.17 0.01
N ALA A 321 -10.58 -2.09 -0.68
CA ALA A 321 -9.61 -1.06 -0.29
C ALA A 321 -10.20 0.35 -0.45
N PRO A 322 -11.09 0.80 0.47
CA PRO A 322 -11.59 2.17 0.47
C PRO A 322 -10.45 3.17 0.57
N LEU A 323 -10.54 4.30 -0.14
CA LEU A 323 -9.52 5.36 -0.11
C LEU A 323 -9.19 5.80 1.32
N ALA A 324 -10.18 5.91 2.19
CA ALA A 324 -10.02 6.33 3.59
C ALA A 324 -9.08 5.41 4.40
N GLU A 325 -9.00 4.14 4.06
CA GLU A 325 -8.12 3.21 4.77
C GLU A 325 -6.64 3.40 4.45
N GLY A 326 -6.34 4.07 3.34
CA GLY A 326 -4.96 4.46 3.00
C GLY A 326 -4.31 5.40 4.03
N LEU A 327 -5.11 6.16 4.78
CA LEU A 327 -4.60 6.98 5.90
C LEU A 327 -3.91 6.14 6.98
N ARG A 328 -4.34 4.90 7.20
CA ARG A 328 -3.80 4.07 8.28
C ARG A 328 -2.33 3.69 8.02
N SER A 329 -2.05 3.14 6.84
CA SER A 329 -0.67 2.80 6.46
C SER A 329 0.22 4.03 6.32
N LEU A 330 -0.32 5.12 5.74
CA LEU A 330 0.39 6.38 5.61
C LEU A 330 0.69 6.99 6.98
N SER A 331 -0.24 6.92 7.93
CA SER A 331 -0.04 7.38 9.32
C SER A 331 1.10 6.61 10.01
N ILE A 332 1.18 5.29 9.82
CA ILE A 332 2.27 4.49 10.40
C ILE A 332 3.61 4.89 9.78
N ALA A 333 3.69 5.03 8.45
CA ALA A 333 4.90 5.46 7.75
C ALA A 333 5.35 6.85 8.22
N ASN A 334 4.43 7.81 8.28
CA ASN A 334 4.71 9.18 8.72
C ASN A 334 5.14 9.23 10.20
N ALA A 335 4.52 8.42 11.06
CA ALA A 335 4.90 8.35 12.47
C ALA A 335 6.30 7.75 12.67
N MET A 336 6.71 6.77 11.85
CA MET A 336 8.08 6.22 11.87
C MET A 336 9.12 7.28 11.48
N LEU A 337 8.85 8.07 10.44
CA LEU A 337 9.70 9.19 10.05
C LEU A 337 9.78 10.25 11.15
N LEU A 338 8.62 10.68 11.68
CA LEU A 338 8.58 11.67 12.75
C LEU A 338 9.30 11.18 14.01
N SER A 339 9.12 9.90 14.39
CA SER A 339 9.83 9.30 15.51
C SER A 339 11.35 9.37 15.36
N THR A 340 11.83 9.17 14.13
CA THR A 340 13.27 9.28 13.83
C THR A 340 13.75 10.73 13.90
N TRP A 341 13.01 11.67 13.31
CA TRP A 341 13.39 13.09 13.30
C TRP A 341 13.42 13.74 14.68
N GLN A 342 12.49 13.30 15.57
CA GLN A 342 12.37 13.83 16.93
C GLN A 342 13.10 12.99 17.98
N GLU A 343 13.62 11.82 17.60
CA GLU A 343 14.24 10.86 18.51
C GLU A 343 13.36 10.46 19.69
N GLN A 344 12.04 10.34 19.47
CA GLN A 344 11.07 10.00 20.50
C GLN A 344 10.00 9.02 20.02
N THR A 345 9.25 8.44 20.96
CA THR A 345 8.08 7.62 20.69
C THR A 345 6.91 8.48 20.27
N ILE A 346 6.30 8.16 19.15
CA ILE A 346 5.11 8.84 18.62
C ILE A 346 3.88 8.04 18.99
N GLN A 347 2.88 8.74 19.54
CA GLN A 347 1.57 8.19 19.88
C GLN A 347 0.61 8.30 18.69
N PHE A 348 -0.33 7.36 18.57
CA PHE A 348 -1.44 7.47 17.62
C PHE A 348 -2.72 7.92 18.33
N PRO A 349 -3.56 8.78 17.69
CA PRO A 349 -3.41 9.29 16.31
C PRO A 349 -2.25 10.27 16.17
N LEU A 350 -1.56 10.22 15.04
CA LEU A 350 -0.47 11.14 14.70
C LEU A 350 -1.01 12.57 14.51
N ASP A 351 -0.29 13.57 15.04
CA ASP A 351 -0.58 14.98 14.71
C ASP A 351 -0.16 15.28 13.26
N ALA A 352 -1.16 15.48 12.41
CA ALA A 352 -0.95 15.74 10.98
C ALA A 352 -0.19 17.05 10.72
N ASN A 353 -0.43 18.07 11.54
CA ASN A 353 0.20 19.40 11.36
C ASN A 353 1.67 19.34 11.78
N GLU A 354 1.98 18.65 12.87
CA GLU A 354 3.35 18.45 13.33
C GLU A 354 4.19 17.72 12.28
N TYR A 355 3.67 16.57 11.79
CA TYR A 355 4.35 15.85 10.71
C TYR A 355 4.54 16.71 9.46
N GLN A 356 3.48 17.43 9.04
CA GLN A 356 3.53 18.27 7.85
C GLN A 356 4.58 19.38 7.96
N ALA A 357 4.75 19.99 9.14
CA ALA A 357 5.77 21.01 9.36
C ALA A 357 7.18 20.45 9.17
N HIS A 358 7.46 19.25 9.69
CA HIS A 358 8.74 18.55 9.50
C HIS A 358 8.96 18.17 8.02
N LEU A 359 7.95 17.59 7.37
CA LEU A 359 8.03 17.20 5.96
C LEU A 359 8.24 18.44 5.07
N GLN A 360 7.56 19.56 5.33
CA GLN A 360 7.71 20.79 4.55
C GLN A 360 9.14 21.30 4.60
N ASN A 361 9.78 21.30 5.78
CA ASN A 361 11.19 21.69 5.91
C ASN A 361 12.12 20.79 5.06
N LYS A 362 11.80 19.50 4.93
CA LYS A 362 12.55 18.58 4.06
C LYS A 362 12.28 18.88 2.58
N ILE A 363 11.03 19.15 2.20
CA ILE A 363 10.64 19.49 0.83
C ILE A 363 11.30 20.80 0.38
N ASP A 364 11.38 21.79 1.25
CA ASP A 364 11.98 23.10 0.93
C ASP A 364 13.47 23.01 0.64
N GLN A 365 14.15 22.02 1.25
CA GLN A 365 15.57 21.73 1.04
C GLN A 365 15.81 20.70 -0.09
N SER A 366 14.75 20.06 -0.57
CA SER A 366 14.79 19.00 -1.59
C SER A 366 14.65 19.58 -2.99
N ALA A 367 15.33 18.95 -3.94
CA ALA A 367 15.15 19.21 -5.38
C ALA A 367 14.79 17.91 -6.08
N LEU A 368 14.00 18.02 -7.17
CA LEU A 368 13.83 16.87 -8.05
C LEU A 368 15.21 16.50 -8.65
N ARG A 369 15.44 15.21 -8.78
CA ARG A 369 16.70 14.69 -9.34
C ARG A 369 16.81 15.03 -10.83
N VAL A 370 18.04 15.13 -11.31
CA VAL A 370 18.28 15.13 -12.75
C VAL A 370 18.20 13.68 -13.21
N LYS A 371 17.20 13.37 -14.06
CA LYS A 371 17.10 12.03 -14.64
C LYS A 371 18.37 11.70 -15.39
N ALA A 372 19.04 10.60 -15.03
CA ALA A 372 20.22 10.14 -15.75
C ALA A 372 19.83 9.62 -17.14
N ASP A 373 20.70 9.88 -18.12
CA ASP A 373 20.58 9.30 -19.48
C ASP A 373 21.19 7.89 -19.46
N VAL A 374 20.43 6.95 -18.87
CA VAL A 374 20.82 5.54 -18.71
C VAL A 374 19.71 4.65 -19.25
N GLU A 375 20.08 3.62 -19.97
CA GLU A 375 19.15 2.56 -20.36
C GLU A 375 18.88 1.64 -19.18
N ALA A 376 17.61 1.46 -18.83
CA ALA A 376 17.17 0.53 -17.79
C ALA A 376 16.29 -0.55 -18.40
N GLU A 377 16.63 -1.81 -18.14
CA GLU A 377 15.75 -2.93 -18.42
C GLU A 377 14.63 -3.01 -17.40
N ILE A 378 13.38 -3.08 -17.87
CA ILE A 378 12.20 -3.14 -17.01
C ILE A 378 11.60 -4.53 -17.07
N ASN A 379 11.71 -5.27 -15.99
CA ASN A 379 10.98 -6.51 -15.76
C ASN A 379 9.99 -6.32 -14.61
N MET A 380 8.70 -6.15 -14.93
CA MET A 380 7.65 -5.93 -13.93
C MET A 380 7.43 -7.14 -13.03
N ASP A 381 7.66 -8.37 -13.50
CA ASP A 381 7.49 -9.58 -12.68
C ASP A 381 8.52 -9.63 -11.53
N SER A 382 9.68 -9.04 -11.72
CA SER A 382 10.70 -8.91 -10.67
C SER A 382 10.48 -7.73 -9.71
N SER A 383 9.49 -6.88 -9.98
CA SER A 383 9.13 -5.73 -9.12
C SER A 383 8.37 -6.14 -7.85
N TYR A 384 7.74 -7.31 -7.85
CA TYR A 384 6.94 -7.86 -6.77
C TYR A 384 7.63 -9.10 -6.20
N ARG A 385 8.60 -8.91 -5.31
CA ARG A 385 9.34 -10.01 -4.67
C ARG A 385 8.86 -10.31 -3.27
#